data_2dd0b155ca5f0d58ae16ae1ec49cc1d9
#
_entry.id   2dd0b155ca5f0d58ae16ae1ec49cc1d9
#
_cell.length_a   1.000
_cell.length_b   1.000
_cell.length_c   1.000
_cell.angle_alpha   90.00
_cell.angle_beta   90.00
_cell.angle_gamma   90.00
#
_symmetry.space_group_name_H-M   'P 1'
#
loop_
_entity.id
_entity.type
_entity.pdbx_description
1 polymer ?
#
loop_
_entity_poly.entity_id
_entity_poly.type
_entity_poly.pdbx_seq_one_letter_code
_entity_poly.pdbx_strand_id
1 'polypeptide(L)'
;EAFERERTSTESKTEGTGLGLAIVKKLVDLMHGDVIIQSNSGQGTKIQISLPLRIATENQLHQSDKAKEYKIGLDGMHVLLVEDNELNAEIAMEVLKNKGILVNWVPDGCACVEEIQDKEAGTYQFILMDVQMPRMNGYEATQKIRQLADVKKAQIPIIAMTANAFEEDRKHALDAGMDGFIMKPFRVDEMMKVIGEV
;
A
#
# COMPACT_ATOMS: atom_id res chain seq x y z
N GLU A 1 32.83 -11.24 13.15
CA GLU A 1 32.69 -9.84 12.70
C GLU A 1 31.66 -9.85 11.58
N ALA A 2 30.52 -9.28 11.83
CA ALA A 2 29.37 -9.44 10.96
C ALA A 2 29.26 -8.19 10.08
N PHE A 3 29.36 -8.37 8.76
CA PHE A 3 28.91 -7.43 7.75
C PHE A 3 29.66 -6.08 7.66
N GLU A 4 30.98 -6.13 7.47
CA GLU A 4 31.77 -4.96 7.06
C GLU A 4 31.55 -4.67 5.56
N ARG A 5 31.46 -3.39 5.24
CA ARG A 5 31.28 -2.88 3.89
C ARG A 5 32.61 -2.90 3.14
N GLU A 6 32.69 -3.61 2.01
CA GLU A 6 33.84 -3.56 1.14
C GLU A 6 33.95 -2.17 0.48
N ARG A 7 35.05 -1.46 0.76
CA ARG A 7 35.35 -0.18 0.10
C ARG A 7 36.06 -0.45 -1.22
N THR A 8 35.32 -0.55 -2.29
CA THR A 8 35.88 -0.45 -3.63
C THR A 8 35.92 1.00 -4.06
N SER A 9 37.14 1.46 -4.35
CA SER A 9 37.46 2.76 -4.92
C SER A 9 37.02 2.83 -6.39
N THR A 10 35.75 3.09 -6.64
CA THR A 10 35.27 3.64 -7.92
C THR A 10 33.86 4.20 -7.68
N GLU A 11 33.71 5.47 -7.99
CA GLU A 11 32.53 6.31 -7.83
C GLU A 11 31.23 5.66 -8.35
N SER A 12 30.41 5.15 -7.46
CA SER A 12 28.98 5.14 -7.65
C SER A 12 28.33 5.55 -6.33
N LYS A 13 27.69 6.72 -6.35
CA LYS A 13 26.87 7.26 -5.27
C LYS A 13 25.65 6.35 -5.03
N THR A 14 25.85 5.26 -4.33
CA THR A 14 24.75 4.52 -3.68
C THR A 14 24.84 4.75 -2.19
N GLU A 15 24.16 5.77 -1.71
CA GLU A 15 23.93 6.02 -0.29
C GLU A 15 23.06 4.90 0.28
N GLY A 16 23.69 3.87 0.80
CA GLY A 16 23.03 2.84 1.60
C GLY A 16 23.65 2.85 3.01
N THR A 17 22.86 2.90 4.04
CA THR A 17 23.28 2.91 5.47
C THR A 17 24.00 1.64 5.91
N GLY A 18 24.10 0.60 5.07
CA GLY A 18 24.68 -0.71 5.40
C GLY A 18 23.88 -1.53 6.43
N LEU A 19 22.76 -1.01 6.91
CA LEU A 19 21.93 -1.63 7.95
C LEU A 19 21.02 -2.76 7.45
N GLY A 20 20.72 -2.81 6.15
CA GLY A 20 19.71 -3.73 5.59
C GLY A 20 19.98 -5.20 5.90
N LEU A 21 21.19 -5.70 5.63
CA LEU A 21 21.55 -7.10 5.91
C LEU A 21 21.61 -7.42 7.40
N ALA A 22 22.00 -6.45 8.24
CA ALA A 22 21.99 -6.62 9.68
C ALA A 22 20.55 -6.74 10.23
N ILE A 23 19.62 -5.97 9.69
CA ILE A 23 18.18 -6.06 10.01
C ILE A 23 17.62 -7.41 9.56
N VAL A 24 17.92 -7.83 8.31
CA VAL A 24 17.49 -9.14 7.78
C VAL A 24 17.99 -10.27 8.69
N LYS A 25 19.29 -10.25 9.05
CA LYS A 25 19.87 -11.28 9.95
C LYS A 25 19.13 -11.30 11.29
N LYS A 26 18.88 -10.14 11.90
CA LYS A 26 18.17 -10.05 13.18
C LYS A 26 16.72 -10.58 13.09
N LEU A 27 16.01 -10.32 12.01
CA LEU A 27 14.67 -10.83 11.78
C LEU A 27 14.66 -12.35 11.62
N VAL A 28 15.60 -12.88 10.82
CA VAL A 28 15.73 -14.33 10.61
C VAL A 28 16.08 -15.05 11.92
N ASP A 29 16.98 -14.48 12.75
CA ASP A 29 17.33 -15.02 14.07
C ASP A 29 16.12 -15.04 15.01
N LEU A 30 15.29 -13.97 15.01
CA LEU A 30 14.05 -13.91 15.78
C LEU A 30 13.02 -14.96 15.34
N MET A 31 13.06 -15.35 14.06
CA MET A 31 12.22 -16.42 13.50
C MET A 31 12.87 -17.81 13.65
N HIS A 32 13.99 -17.91 14.37
CA HIS A 32 14.77 -19.15 14.54
C HIS A 32 15.25 -19.77 13.23
N GLY A 33 15.57 -18.94 12.26
CA GLY A 33 16.06 -19.35 10.94
C GLY A 33 17.56 -19.12 10.76
N ASP A 34 18.04 -19.40 9.53
CA ASP A 34 19.42 -19.21 9.12
C ASP A 34 19.56 -18.39 7.84
N VAL A 35 20.64 -17.60 7.74
CA VAL A 35 21.01 -16.84 6.53
C VAL A 35 22.39 -17.26 6.08
N ILE A 36 22.51 -17.66 4.82
CA ILE A 36 23.77 -17.97 4.15
C ILE A 36 23.97 -16.97 3.02
N ILE A 37 25.12 -16.30 3.00
CA ILE A 37 25.49 -15.35 1.94
C ILE A 37 26.75 -15.87 1.23
N GLN A 38 26.66 -15.98 -0.09
CA GLN A 38 27.76 -16.35 -0.98
C GLN A 38 27.92 -15.23 -2.02
N SER A 39 29.08 -14.57 -2.01
CA SER A 39 29.37 -13.49 -2.95
C SER A 39 30.75 -13.68 -3.55
N ASN A 40 30.83 -13.61 -4.88
CA ASN A 40 32.08 -13.66 -5.63
C ASN A 40 32.16 -12.43 -6.53
N SER A 41 33.28 -11.74 -6.51
CA SER A 41 33.53 -10.58 -7.37
C SER A 41 33.31 -10.92 -8.84
N GLY A 42 32.47 -10.14 -9.53
CA GLY A 42 32.12 -10.36 -10.94
C GLY A 42 31.11 -11.48 -11.22
N GLN A 43 30.70 -12.27 -10.20
CA GLN A 43 29.73 -13.36 -10.34
C GLN A 43 28.40 -13.09 -9.61
N GLY A 44 28.32 -11.98 -8.87
CA GLY A 44 27.13 -11.60 -8.12
C GLY A 44 27.07 -12.17 -6.70
N THR A 45 25.92 -12.02 -6.08
CA THR A 45 25.66 -12.43 -4.69
C THR A 45 24.44 -13.34 -4.62
N LYS A 46 24.59 -14.48 -3.94
CA LYS A 46 23.50 -15.39 -3.60
C LYS A 46 23.20 -15.29 -2.11
N ILE A 47 21.96 -14.99 -1.76
CA ILE A 47 21.46 -14.96 -0.37
C ILE A 47 20.44 -16.07 -0.23
N GLN A 48 20.65 -16.97 0.73
CA GLN A 48 19.74 -18.06 1.05
C GLN A 48 19.24 -17.89 2.48
N ILE A 49 17.91 -17.85 2.66
CA ILE A 49 17.25 -17.77 3.96
C ILE A 49 16.47 -19.06 4.18
N SER A 50 16.66 -19.68 5.34
CA SER A 50 15.94 -20.89 5.77
C SER A 50 15.17 -20.56 7.04
N LEU A 51 13.83 -20.78 7.04
CA LEU A 51 12.97 -20.51 8.17
C LEU A 51 12.20 -21.77 8.57
N PRO A 52 12.14 -22.12 9.88
CA PRO A 52 11.24 -23.16 10.39
C PRO A 52 9.81 -22.63 10.42
N LEU A 53 8.97 -23.05 9.48
CA LEU A 53 7.57 -22.66 9.44
C LEU A 53 6.67 -23.82 9.85
N ARG A 54 5.58 -23.52 10.57
CA ARG A 54 4.55 -24.51 10.88
C ARG A 54 3.66 -24.70 9.65
N ILE A 55 3.37 -25.94 9.33
CA ILE A 55 2.38 -26.25 8.29
C ILE A 55 1.00 -25.95 8.86
N ALA A 56 0.23 -25.11 8.18
CA ALA A 56 -1.13 -24.81 8.57
C ALA A 56 -2.01 -26.05 8.42
N THR A 57 -2.91 -26.31 9.38
CA THR A 57 -3.93 -27.34 9.26
C THR A 57 -5.06 -26.86 8.33
N GLU A 58 -5.80 -27.79 7.70
CA GLU A 58 -6.95 -27.45 6.84
C GLU A 58 -7.95 -26.54 7.55
N ASN A 59 -8.19 -26.74 8.84
CA ASN A 59 -9.08 -25.87 9.63
C ASN A 59 -8.55 -24.43 9.78
N GLN A 60 -7.24 -24.22 9.77
CA GLN A 60 -6.62 -22.88 9.83
C GLN A 60 -6.65 -22.20 8.45
N LEU A 61 -6.54 -22.96 7.36
CA LEU A 61 -6.72 -22.46 6.00
C LEU A 61 -8.17 -22.00 5.78
N HIS A 62 -9.15 -22.79 6.23
CA HIS A 62 -10.57 -22.43 6.12
C HIS A 62 -11.04 -21.34 7.09
N GLN A 63 -10.28 -20.98 8.12
CA GLN A 63 -10.58 -19.82 8.96
C GLN A 63 -10.18 -18.50 8.29
N SER A 64 -9.18 -18.50 7.40
CA SER A 64 -8.88 -17.32 6.56
C SER A 64 -9.90 -17.12 5.44
N ASP A 65 -10.54 -18.20 4.96
CA ASP A 65 -11.57 -18.15 3.90
C ASP A 65 -12.99 -17.86 4.43
N LYS A 66 -13.19 -17.85 5.75
CA LYS A 66 -14.43 -17.37 6.39
C LYS A 66 -14.43 -15.84 6.61
N ALA A 67 -13.71 -15.08 5.81
CA ALA A 67 -14.12 -13.73 5.52
C ALA A 67 -15.56 -13.82 5.02
N LYS A 68 -16.52 -13.29 5.78
CA LYS A 68 -17.90 -13.15 5.34
C LYS A 68 -17.84 -12.68 3.89
N GLU A 69 -18.39 -13.46 2.98
CA GLU A 69 -18.67 -13.00 1.63
C GLU A 69 -19.51 -11.74 1.77
N TYR A 70 -18.85 -10.60 1.84
CA TYR A 70 -19.53 -9.34 1.66
C TYR A 70 -19.97 -9.36 0.20
N LYS A 71 -21.25 -9.73 -0.02
CA LYS A 71 -21.94 -9.59 -1.30
C LYS A 71 -22.20 -8.12 -1.61
N ILE A 72 -21.21 -7.28 -1.47
CA ILE A 72 -21.22 -5.97 -2.07
C ILE A 72 -20.89 -6.23 -3.53
N GLY A 73 -21.82 -5.93 -4.42
CA GLY A 73 -21.60 -6.06 -5.86
C GLY A 73 -20.55 -5.05 -6.28
N LEU A 74 -19.27 -5.39 -6.10
CA LEU A 74 -18.14 -4.54 -6.49
C LEU A 74 -17.84 -4.64 -7.99
N ASP A 75 -18.43 -5.63 -8.63
CA ASP A 75 -18.25 -5.84 -10.05
C ASP A 75 -18.75 -4.62 -10.84
N GLY A 76 -17.85 -4.04 -11.63
CA GLY A 76 -18.12 -2.83 -12.39
C GLY A 76 -17.96 -1.51 -11.61
N MET A 77 -17.64 -1.51 -10.32
CA MET A 77 -17.27 -0.29 -9.61
C MET A 77 -16.02 0.35 -10.21
N HIS A 78 -16.01 1.68 -10.33
CA HIS A 78 -14.90 2.45 -10.87
C HIS A 78 -14.22 3.23 -9.76
N VAL A 79 -12.94 2.96 -9.52
CA VAL A 79 -12.16 3.47 -8.40
C VAL A 79 -10.99 4.30 -8.91
N LEU A 80 -10.74 5.43 -8.27
CA LEU A 80 -9.53 6.22 -8.48
C LEU A 80 -8.48 5.81 -7.44
N LEU A 81 -7.39 5.23 -7.89
CA LEU A 81 -6.23 4.88 -7.08
C LEU A 81 -5.20 6.01 -7.14
N VAL A 82 -4.75 6.48 -5.99
CA VAL A 82 -3.72 7.53 -5.87
C VAL A 82 -2.53 6.96 -5.11
N GLU A 83 -1.42 6.78 -5.80
CA GLU A 83 -0.22 6.09 -5.29
C GLU A 83 1.00 6.62 -6.06
N ASP A 84 2.05 7.06 -5.36
CA ASP A 84 3.24 7.65 -5.99
C ASP A 84 4.26 6.60 -6.45
N ASN A 85 4.16 5.39 -5.95
CA ASN A 85 5.03 4.27 -6.34
C ASN A 85 4.32 3.39 -7.38
N GLU A 86 4.85 3.38 -8.61
CA GLU A 86 4.29 2.65 -9.75
C GLU A 86 4.14 1.14 -9.46
N LEU A 87 5.11 0.52 -8.79
CA LEU A 87 5.04 -0.90 -8.45
C LEU A 87 3.91 -1.19 -7.43
N ASN A 88 3.74 -0.33 -6.42
CA ASN A 88 2.64 -0.44 -5.48
C ASN A 88 1.29 -0.26 -6.19
N ALA A 89 1.22 0.71 -7.12
CA ALA A 89 0.02 0.94 -7.92
C ALA A 89 -0.33 -0.27 -8.80
N GLU A 90 0.66 -0.89 -9.47
CA GLU A 90 0.44 -2.11 -10.26
C GLU A 90 -0.11 -3.25 -9.42
N ILE A 91 0.48 -3.50 -8.24
CA ILE A 91 0.02 -4.54 -7.31
C ILE A 91 -1.42 -4.26 -6.87
N ALA A 92 -1.72 -3.02 -6.49
CA ALA A 92 -3.04 -2.60 -6.08
C ALA A 92 -4.09 -2.78 -7.19
N MET A 93 -3.75 -2.31 -8.40
CA MET A 93 -4.62 -2.46 -9.57
C MET A 93 -4.92 -3.92 -9.91
N GLU A 94 -3.92 -4.80 -9.85
CA GLU A 94 -4.11 -6.22 -10.11
C GLU A 94 -5.05 -6.86 -9.09
N VAL A 95 -4.86 -6.54 -7.80
CA VAL A 95 -5.71 -7.02 -6.71
C VAL A 95 -7.17 -6.57 -6.89
N LEU A 96 -7.39 -5.31 -7.25
CA LEU A 96 -8.72 -4.73 -7.47
C LEU A 96 -9.39 -5.29 -8.73
N LYS A 97 -8.66 -5.39 -9.84
CA LYS A 97 -9.16 -5.96 -11.11
C LYS A 97 -9.60 -7.41 -10.95
N ASN A 98 -8.89 -8.21 -10.16
CA ASN A 98 -9.25 -9.60 -9.85
C ASN A 98 -10.59 -9.72 -9.09
N LYS A 99 -11.13 -8.60 -8.58
CA LYS A 99 -12.46 -8.49 -7.95
C LYS A 99 -13.50 -7.82 -8.83
N GLY A 100 -13.21 -7.62 -10.13
CA GLY A 100 -14.13 -7.00 -11.08
C GLY A 100 -14.19 -5.47 -10.97
N ILE A 101 -13.29 -4.83 -10.20
CA ILE A 101 -13.25 -3.38 -10.02
C ILE A 101 -12.47 -2.74 -11.18
N LEU A 102 -13.02 -1.68 -11.77
CA LEU A 102 -12.33 -0.84 -12.74
C LEU A 102 -11.48 0.18 -11.99
N VAL A 103 -10.21 0.32 -12.35
CA VAL A 103 -9.28 1.20 -11.64
C VAL A 103 -8.61 2.17 -12.60
N ASN A 104 -8.72 3.45 -12.31
CA ASN A 104 -7.84 4.49 -12.85
C ASN A 104 -6.79 4.81 -11.80
N TRP A 105 -5.56 5.01 -12.24
CA TRP A 105 -4.45 5.37 -11.37
C TRP A 105 -3.93 6.76 -11.71
N VAL A 106 -3.57 7.52 -10.66
CA VAL A 106 -2.86 8.80 -10.73
C VAL A 106 -1.72 8.83 -9.71
N PRO A 107 -0.59 9.51 -10.03
CA PRO A 107 0.65 9.36 -9.26
C PRO A 107 0.75 10.24 -8.01
N ASP A 108 -0.18 11.16 -7.74
CA ASP A 108 -0.12 12.07 -6.58
C ASP A 108 -1.41 12.85 -6.34
N GLY A 109 -1.42 13.61 -5.23
CA GLY A 109 -2.59 14.39 -4.83
C GLY A 109 -2.97 15.50 -5.79
N CYS A 110 -2.00 16.10 -6.53
CA CYS A 110 -2.31 17.12 -7.52
C CYS A 110 -3.11 16.53 -8.67
N ALA A 111 -2.58 15.45 -9.25
CA ALA A 111 -3.25 14.72 -10.33
C ALA A 111 -4.63 14.19 -9.91
N CYS A 112 -4.77 13.77 -8.65
CA CYS A 112 -6.06 13.35 -8.10
C CYS A 112 -7.09 14.48 -8.11
N VAL A 113 -6.72 15.65 -7.60
CA VAL A 113 -7.62 16.82 -7.55
C VAL A 113 -8.02 17.25 -8.97
N GLU A 114 -7.08 17.30 -9.91
CA GLU A 114 -7.33 17.62 -11.33
C GLU A 114 -8.29 16.60 -11.94
N GLU A 115 -8.05 15.30 -11.75
CA GLU A 115 -8.88 14.22 -12.27
C GLU A 115 -10.33 14.32 -11.75
N ILE A 116 -10.51 14.57 -10.45
CA ILE A 116 -11.85 14.74 -9.86
C ILE A 116 -12.54 16.03 -10.38
N GLN A 117 -11.79 17.10 -10.64
CA GLN A 117 -12.34 18.33 -11.22
C GLN A 117 -12.81 18.15 -12.65
N ASP A 118 -12.05 17.42 -13.46
CA ASP A 118 -12.29 17.27 -14.88
C ASP A 118 -13.38 16.25 -15.22
N LYS A 119 -13.51 15.19 -14.42
CA LYS A 119 -14.52 14.15 -14.67
C LYS A 119 -15.90 14.53 -14.15
N GLU A 120 -16.93 13.95 -14.72
CA GLU A 120 -18.31 14.11 -14.23
C GLU A 120 -18.46 13.49 -12.82
N ALA A 121 -19.32 14.08 -12.00
CA ALA A 121 -19.64 13.56 -10.70
C ALA A 121 -20.25 12.15 -10.81
N GLY A 122 -19.73 11.18 -10.02
CA GLY A 122 -20.16 9.78 -10.08
C GLY A 122 -19.35 8.91 -11.05
N THR A 123 -18.35 9.47 -11.76
CA THR A 123 -17.40 8.66 -12.55
C THR A 123 -16.69 7.65 -11.67
N TYR A 124 -16.28 8.04 -10.48
CA TYR A 124 -15.69 7.17 -9.47
C TYR A 124 -16.64 6.99 -8.29
N GLN A 125 -16.73 5.77 -7.77
CA GLN A 125 -17.53 5.44 -6.59
C GLN A 125 -16.79 5.78 -5.30
N PHE A 126 -15.45 5.66 -5.30
CA PHE A 126 -14.58 6.06 -4.20
C PHE A 126 -13.13 6.29 -4.66
N ILE A 127 -12.34 6.88 -3.79
CA ILE A 127 -10.91 7.12 -3.99
C ILE A 127 -10.13 6.29 -2.97
N LEU A 128 -9.13 5.54 -3.44
CA LEU A 128 -8.07 4.96 -2.60
C LEU A 128 -6.88 5.91 -2.63
N MET A 129 -6.59 6.54 -1.50
CA MET A 129 -5.65 7.65 -1.40
C MET A 129 -4.45 7.29 -0.55
N ASP A 130 -3.26 7.20 -1.14
CA ASP A 130 -2.04 7.17 -0.32
C ASP A 130 -1.92 8.46 0.48
N VAL A 131 -1.57 8.30 1.75
CA VAL A 131 -1.36 9.45 2.64
C VAL A 131 -0.03 10.14 2.37
N GLN A 132 1.03 9.35 2.12
CA GLN A 132 2.40 9.85 2.01
C GLN A 132 2.84 9.92 0.55
N MET A 133 2.64 11.07 -0.08
CA MET A 133 3.04 11.33 -1.46
C MET A 133 3.81 12.65 -1.58
N PRO A 134 4.72 12.78 -2.59
CA PRO A 134 5.41 14.02 -2.88
C PRO A 134 4.45 15.09 -3.44
N ARG A 135 4.86 16.35 -3.41
CA ARG A 135 4.16 17.54 -3.93
C ARG A 135 2.88 17.88 -3.16
N MET A 136 1.91 16.99 -3.12
CA MET A 136 0.66 17.12 -2.38
C MET A 136 0.33 15.77 -1.74
N ASN A 137 0.32 15.71 -0.43
CA ASN A 137 -0.02 14.52 0.33
C ASN A 137 -1.53 14.22 0.29
N GLY A 138 -1.93 13.03 0.74
CA GLY A 138 -3.31 12.59 0.69
C GLY A 138 -4.27 13.45 1.54
N TYR A 139 -3.80 13.99 2.65
CA TYR A 139 -4.62 14.88 3.51
C TYR A 139 -4.92 16.20 2.82
N GLU A 140 -3.89 16.81 2.21
CA GLU A 140 -4.05 18.07 1.47
C GLU A 140 -4.95 17.89 0.24
N ALA A 141 -4.80 16.78 -0.48
CA ALA A 141 -5.66 16.44 -1.62
C ALA A 141 -7.11 16.28 -1.18
N THR A 142 -7.35 15.55 -0.08
CA THR A 142 -8.69 15.37 0.49
C THR A 142 -9.33 16.70 0.86
N GLN A 143 -8.61 17.56 1.57
CA GLN A 143 -9.14 18.89 1.95
C GLN A 143 -9.53 19.71 0.72
N LYS A 144 -8.74 19.67 -0.36
CA LYS A 144 -9.09 20.37 -1.62
C LYS A 144 -10.31 19.76 -2.30
N ILE A 145 -10.45 18.44 -2.32
CA ILE A 145 -11.62 17.77 -2.88
C ILE A 145 -12.86 18.15 -2.08
N ARG A 146 -12.79 18.19 -0.73
CA ARG A 146 -13.91 18.59 0.14
C ARG A 146 -14.35 20.04 -0.03
N GLN A 147 -13.48 20.90 -0.60
CA GLN A 147 -13.76 22.32 -0.89
C GLN A 147 -14.28 22.56 -2.31
N LEU A 148 -14.48 21.53 -3.13
CA LEU A 148 -15.04 21.69 -4.47
C LEU A 148 -16.48 22.22 -4.43
N ALA A 149 -16.82 23.10 -5.38
CA ALA A 149 -18.15 23.67 -5.48
C ALA A 149 -19.23 22.63 -5.83
N ASP A 150 -18.87 21.58 -6.57
CA ASP A 150 -19.77 20.45 -6.83
C ASP A 150 -19.84 19.55 -5.60
N VAL A 151 -20.97 19.57 -4.93
CA VAL A 151 -21.23 18.82 -3.69
C VAL A 151 -21.05 17.31 -3.89
N LYS A 152 -21.45 16.77 -5.05
CA LYS A 152 -21.30 15.32 -5.32
C LYS A 152 -19.83 14.92 -5.44
N LYS A 153 -19.01 15.77 -6.05
CA LYS A 153 -17.56 15.56 -6.11
C LYS A 153 -16.92 15.74 -4.73
N ALA A 154 -17.34 16.76 -3.99
CA ALA A 154 -16.83 17.02 -2.64
C ALA A 154 -17.16 15.93 -1.64
N GLN A 155 -18.23 15.17 -1.84
CA GLN A 155 -18.69 14.10 -0.97
C GLN A 155 -18.27 12.70 -1.44
N ILE A 156 -17.43 12.59 -2.47
CA ILE A 156 -16.92 11.28 -2.90
C ILE A 156 -16.23 10.56 -1.74
N PRO A 157 -16.53 9.30 -1.46
CA PRO A 157 -15.85 8.54 -0.43
C PRO A 157 -14.34 8.46 -0.67
N ILE A 158 -13.54 8.78 0.35
CA ILE A 158 -12.07 8.76 0.29
C ILE A 158 -11.54 7.85 1.40
N ILE A 159 -10.85 6.79 1.00
CA ILE A 159 -10.27 5.80 1.90
C ILE A 159 -8.75 5.99 1.90
N ALA A 160 -8.20 6.32 3.06
CA ALA A 160 -6.76 6.46 3.25
C ALA A 160 -6.05 5.10 3.11
N MET A 161 -4.92 5.08 2.41
CA MET A 161 -3.95 3.99 2.43
C MET A 161 -2.72 4.44 3.22
N THR A 162 -2.41 3.77 4.33
CA THR A 162 -1.30 4.16 5.22
C THR A 162 -0.38 2.99 5.54
N ALA A 163 0.92 3.27 5.68
CA ALA A 163 1.89 2.29 6.17
C ALA A 163 1.80 2.06 7.69
N ASN A 164 1.18 2.99 8.43
CA ASN A 164 1.08 2.97 9.89
C ASN A 164 -0.38 3.00 10.34
N ALA A 165 -0.71 2.18 11.34
CA ALA A 165 -2.04 2.14 11.95
C ALA A 165 -2.09 2.83 13.33
N PHE A 166 -1.27 3.86 13.55
CA PHE A 166 -1.33 4.58 14.82
C PHE A 166 -2.64 5.38 14.92
N GLU A 167 -3.18 5.48 16.12
CA GLU A 167 -4.40 6.26 16.38
C GLU A 167 -4.29 7.72 15.91
N GLU A 168 -3.08 8.28 15.93
CA GLU A 168 -2.80 9.63 15.45
C GLU A 168 -3.02 9.77 13.93
N ASP A 169 -2.55 8.80 13.13
CA ASP A 169 -2.73 8.80 11.67
C ASP A 169 -4.20 8.67 11.30
N ARG A 170 -4.93 7.82 12.02
CA ARG A 170 -6.38 7.67 11.86
C ARG A 170 -7.12 8.97 12.16
N LYS A 171 -6.75 9.65 13.24
CA LYS A 171 -7.35 10.93 13.60
C LYS A 171 -7.08 11.99 12.55
N HIS A 172 -5.84 12.10 12.06
CA HIS A 172 -5.48 13.02 10.99
C HIS A 172 -6.25 12.76 9.70
N ALA A 173 -6.47 11.50 9.33
CA ALA A 173 -7.28 11.14 8.16
C ALA A 173 -8.73 11.63 8.30
N LEU A 174 -9.35 11.37 9.45
CA LEU A 174 -10.71 11.82 9.72
C LEU A 174 -10.80 13.36 9.80
N ASP A 175 -9.84 14.02 10.45
CA ASP A 175 -9.78 15.49 10.55
C ASP A 175 -9.59 16.15 9.16
N ALA A 176 -8.91 15.46 8.22
CA ALA A 176 -8.80 15.89 6.84
C ALA A 176 -10.09 15.68 6.02
N GLY A 177 -11.04 14.90 6.52
CA GLY A 177 -12.30 14.59 5.86
C GLY A 177 -12.30 13.28 5.06
N MET A 178 -11.39 12.33 5.37
CA MET A 178 -11.42 10.98 4.83
C MET A 178 -12.48 10.13 5.53
N ASP A 179 -13.07 9.17 4.83
CA ASP A 179 -14.22 8.39 5.32
C ASP A 179 -13.81 7.03 5.89
N GLY A 180 -12.61 6.55 5.53
CA GLY A 180 -12.07 5.28 6.00
C GLY A 180 -10.56 5.21 5.88
N PHE A 181 -9.98 4.12 6.38
CA PHE A 181 -8.54 3.87 6.23
C PHE A 181 -8.27 2.37 6.11
N ILE A 182 -7.22 2.02 5.37
CA ILE A 182 -6.67 0.68 5.24
C ILE A 182 -5.15 0.71 5.40
N MET A 183 -4.60 -0.36 5.96
CA MET A 183 -3.14 -0.49 6.12
C MET A 183 -2.48 -1.07 4.88
N LYS A 184 -1.33 -0.55 4.52
CA LYS A 184 -0.42 -1.16 3.54
C LYS A 184 0.49 -2.20 4.22
N PRO A 185 0.75 -3.37 3.62
CA PRO A 185 0.14 -3.89 2.40
C PRO A 185 -1.31 -4.30 2.66
N PHE A 186 -2.23 -3.74 1.90
CA PHE A 186 -3.65 -4.00 2.15
C PHE A 186 -4.06 -5.41 1.73
N ARG A 187 -4.94 -5.98 2.54
CA ARG A 187 -5.64 -7.22 2.23
C ARG A 187 -6.99 -6.89 1.62
N VAL A 188 -7.34 -7.66 0.60
CA VAL A 188 -8.63 -7.47 -0.09
C VAL A 188 -9.81 -7.50 0.89
N ASP A 189 -9.78 -8.41 1.86
CA ASP A 189 -10.84 -8.58 2.86
C ASP A 189 -11.03 -7.34 3.73
N GLU A 190 -9.93 -6.68 4.13
CA GLU A 190 -9.96 -5.44 4.93
C GLU A 190 -10.50 -4.27 4.10
N MET A 191 -10.04 -4.16 2.86
CA MET A 191 -10.51 -3.14 1.93
C MET A 191 -12.00 -3.29 1.68
N MET A 192 -12.47 -4.54 1.43
CA MET A 192 -13.88 -4.86 1.22
C MET A 192 -14.76 -4.49 2.41
N LYS A 193 -14.24 -4.71 3.62
CA LYS A 193 -14.94 -4.33 4.85
C LYS A 193 -15.08 -2.81 4.95
N VAL A 194 -14.01 -2.06 4.71
CA VAL A 194 -14.02 -0.59 4.80
C VAL A 194 -14.93 0.01 3.72
N ILE A 195 -14.87 -0.49 2.48
CA ILE A 195 -15.76 -0.04 1.39
C ILE A 195 -17.24 -0.31 1.72
N GLY A 196 -17.53 -1.39 2.45
CA GLY A 196 -18.89 -1.73 2.83
C GLY A 196 -19.46 -0.94 4.01
N GLU A 197 -18.61 -0.21 4.72
CA GLU A 197 -18.96 0.64 5.86
C GLU A 197 -19.11 2.13 5.46
N VAL A 198 -18.64 2.51 4.26
CA VAL A 198 -18.67 3.85 3.67
C VAL A 198 -19.73 3.94 2.59
#